data_e23b97794e0b002f3c9e5bd5e79d05e3
#
_entry.id   e23b97794e0b002f3c9e5bd5e79d05e3
#
_cell.length_a   1.000
_cell.length_b   1.000
_cell.length_c   1.000
_cell.angle_alpha   90.00
_cell.angle_beta   90.00
_cell.angle_gamma   90.00
#
_symmetry.space_group_name_H-M   'P 1'
#
loop_
_entity.id
_entity.type
_entity.pdbx_description
1 polymer ?
#
loop_
_entity_poly.entity_id
_entity_poly.type
_entity_poly.pdbx_seq_one_letter_code
_entity_poly.pdbx_strand_id
1 'polypeptide(L)'
;MHVLARWFDRRRSRTADVSRDRAGHNGTVRVAAVAAVAAVLLAGCADASRSQGRADGTSGFTPITVTDCNGVESVIKSPPKRVVVLTPSVLEMLLWLDLGDRVAAIGQEPRPGSLPQRFAEQVAAIPSLSGKYTAGSGYKPVPREELLSVEPDLVLGGFGSNFDAAGAMSQKELATDGIPSYLALSTACRSAVTAPRTGFDLVWRDVENLGRIFGVPDRAQRVIEGMRQKVASVRAKAGGLKDTARPTVFPFEYDEGTTTPYAPGNRQAVNAVIETAGGRNVFGDRDEAYTKVGWEEVVARDPQVILVIVYDRGSPAANDAHFAEAEKFLVTSPALRGVRAVTGKRFARLVYESASVGGVRNADAVVELAGRLSSAG
;
A
#
# COMPACT_ATOMS: atom_id res chain seq x y z
N MET A 1 9.76 18.24 14.97
CA MET A 1 10.60 17.04 14.90
C MET A 1 10.45 16.09 16.10
N HIS A 2 9.31 15.92 16.73
CA HIS A 2 9.14 15.00 17.87
C HIS A 2 7.68 14.56 18.07
N VAL A 3 6.90 14.31 17.03
CA VAL A 3 5.46 14.01 17.18
C VAL A 3 5.08 12.56 16.83
N LEU A 4 5.88 11.82 16.09
CA LEU A 4 5.54 10.44 15.69
C LEU A 4 5.98 9.34 16.68
N ALA A 5 6.79 9.64 17.69
CA ALA A 5 7.35 8.64 18.61
C ALA A 5 6.43 8.26 19.81
N ARG A 6 5.28 8.91 19.99
CA ARG A 6 4.44 8.68 21.21
C ARG A 6 3.25 7.73 21.03
N TRP A 7 3.06 7.14 19.86
CA TRP A 7 1.82 6.40 19.56
C TRP A 7 1.92 4.87 19.66
N PHE A 8 3.11 4.31 19.88
CA PHE A 8 3.29 2.84 19.83
C PHE A 8 3.35 2.13 21.19
N ASP A 9 3.26 2.84 22.36
CA ASP A 9 3.57 2.21 23.66
C ASP A 9 2.36 1.95 24.58
N ARG A 10 1.13 1.88 24.07
CA ARG A 10 -0.03 1.68 24.93
C ARG A 10 -0.99 0.58 24.48
N ARG A 11 -0.50 -0.65 24.23
CA ARG A 11 -1.35 -1.85 24.25
C ARG A 11 -0.57 -3.11 24.67
N ARG A 12 -0.19 -3.20 25.94
CA ARG A 12 -0.05 -4.51 26.61
C ARG A 12 -0.81 -4.43 27.91
N SER A 13 -1.79 -5.26 28.01
CA SER A 13 -2.46 -5.83 29.18
C SER A 13 -3.97 -5.67 29.17
N ARG A 14 -4.63 -6.76 28.83
CA ARG A 14 -5.80 -7.30 29.53
C ARG A 14 -6.21 -8.62 28.89
N THR A 15 -5.62 -9.70 29.40
CA THR A 15 -6.22 -11.03 29.37
C THR A 15 -7.32 -11.04 30.41
N ALA A 16 -8.54 -11.33 30.01
CA ALA A 16 -9.61 -11.74 30.91
C ALA A 16 -10.13 -13.09 30.46
N ASP A 17 -9.89 -14.04 31.33
CA ASP A 17 -10.39 -15.39 31.44
C ASP A 17 -11.93 -15.41 31.52
N VAL A 18 -12.61 -16.21 30.70
CA VAL A 18 -14.00 -16.62 30.98
C VAL A 18 -14.14 -18.11 30.69
N SER A 19 -14.33 -18.81 31.76
CA SER A 19 -14.63 -20.23 31.95
C SER A 19 -15.90 -20.70 31.24
N ARG A 20 -15.80 -21.98 30.89
CA ARG A 20 -16.84 -22.93 30.44
C ARG A 20 -18.11 -22.90 31.28
N ASP A 21 -19.24 -23.06 30.65
CA ASP A 21 -20.31 -23.91 31.16
C ASP A 21 -21.02 -24.67 30.02
N ARG A 22 -21.22 -25.98 30.30
CA ARG A 22 -21.92 -26.97 29.48
C ARG A 22 -23.32 -27.16 30.00
N ALA A 23 -24.30 -27.26 29.09
CA ALA A 23 -25.50 -28.10 29.17
C ALA A 23 -26.24 -27.95 27.83
N GLY A 24 -26.50 -28.90 27.04
CA GLY A 24 -27.06 -30.19 27.04
C GLY A 24 -28.60 -30.15 26.98
N HIS A 25 -29.22 -30.29 25.79
CA HIS A 25 -30.50 -30.99 25.68
C HIS A 25 -30.79 -31.48 24.25
N ASN A 26 -31.05 -32.75 24.19
CA ASN A 26 -31.56 -33.54 23.05
C ASN A 26 -33.03 -33.22 22.79
N GLY A 27 -33.44 -33.30 21.54
CA GLY A 27 -34.87 -33.30 21.16
C GLY A 27 -35.06 -33.68 19.70
N THR A 28 -35.24 -34.95 19.50
CA THR A 28 -35.60 -35.65 18.24
C THR A 28 -37.08 -35.48 17.85
N VAL A 29 -37.39 -35.82 16.56
CA VAL A 29 -38.69 -36.29 16.01
C VAL A 29 -39.47 -35.20 15.24
N ARG A 30 -39.96 -35.36 14.03
CA ARG A 30 -40.30 -36.45 13.09
C ARG A 30 -40.61 -35.91 11.69
N VAL A 31 -40.42 -36.82 10.77
CA VAL A 31 -40.76 -36.83 9.35
C VAL A 31 -42.29 -36.71 9.12
N ALA A 32 -42.71 -36.03 8.05
CA ALA A 32 -43.87 -36.42 7.24
C ALA A 32 -43.74 -35.81 5.82
N ALA A 33 -43.74 -36.72 4.85
CA ALA A 33 -43.88 -36.47 3.42
C ALA A 33 -45.35 -36.62 3.04
N VAL A 34 -45.81 -35.99 1.94
CA VAL A 34 -46.84 -36.40 0.97
C VAL A 34 -46.95 -35.29 -0.09
N ALA A 35 -46.53 -35.45 -1.28
CA ALA A 35 -47.04 -35.96 -2.55
C ALA A 35 -48.12 -35.09 -3.23
N ALA A 36 -47.72 -34.58 -4.37
CA ALA A 36 -48.29 -34.54 -5.75
C ALA A 36 -49.75 -34.09 -5.99
N VAL A 37 -49.96 -33.28 -7.04
CA VAL A 37 -50.78 -33.53 -8.24
C VAL A 37 -50.79 -32.27 -9.16
N ALA A 38 -50.33 -32.40 -10.32
CA ALA A 38 -50.63 -32.15 -11.72
C ALA A 38 -51.62 -31.03 -12.14
N ALA A 39 -51.09 -30.24 -13.07
CA ALA A 39 -51.59 -29.75 -14.36
C ALA A 39 -52.99 -29.12 -14.47
N VAL A 40 -53.03 -27.93 -15.15
CA VAL A 40 -53.85 -27.66 -16.35
C VAL A 40 -53.35 -26.35 -17.04
N LEU A 41 -53.15 -26.47 -18.34
CA LEU A 41 -52.90 -25.38 -19.31
C LEU A 41 -54.19 -24.59 -19.55
N LEU A 42 -54.11 -23.26 -19.59
CA LEU A 42 -55.02 -22.44 -20.38
C LEU A 42 -54.28 -21.18 -20.86
N ALA A 43 -54.21 -21.07 -22.16
CA ALA A 43 -53.75 -19.92 -22.90
C ALA A 43 -54.69 -18.73 -22.70
N GLY A 44 -54.15 -17.57 -22.39
CA GLY A 44 -54.87 -16.31 -22.39
C GLY A 44 -53.91 -15.21 -22.92
N CYS A 45 -54.08 -14.83 -24.18
CA CYS A 45 -53.49 -13.62 -24.74
C CYS A 45 -54.13 -12.41 -24.06
N ALA A 46 -53.32 -11.63 -23.38
CA ALA A 46 -53.65 -10.24 -23.00
C ALA A 46 -52.48 -9.36 -23.36
N ASP A 47 -52.69 -8.47 -24.31
CA ASP A 47 -51.85 -7.33 -24.65
C ASP A 47 -51.60 -6.52 -23.37
N ALA A 48 -50.40 -6.59 -22.83
CA ALA A 48 -49.91 -5.68 -21.83
C ALA A 48 -48.92 -4.73 -22.50
N SER A 49 -49.37 -3.52 -22.68
CA SER A 49 -48.59 -2.35 -23.09
C SER A 49 -47.23 -2.36 -22.41
N ARG A 50 -46.16 -2.52 -23.18
CA ARG A 50 -44.79 -2.31 -22.73
C ARG A 50 -44.62 -0.84 -22.35
N SER A 51 -44.73 -0.53 -21.07
CA SER A 51 -44.09 0.64 -20.54
C SER A 51 -42.55 0.35 -20.64
N GLN A 52 -41.97 0.90 -21.67
CA GLN A 52 -40.51 1.00 -21.74
C GLN A 52 -40.04 1.87 -20.59
N GLY A 53 -39.83 1.28 -19.41
CA GLY A 53 -38.97 1.83 -18.38
C GLY A 53 -37.60 1.95 -19.00
N ARG A 54 -37.18 3.18 -19.16
CA ARG A 54 -35.82 3.58 -19.54
C ARG A 54 -34.89 2.92 -18.54
N ALA A 55 -34.30 1.77 -18.92
CA ALA A 55 -33.26 1.13 -18.17
C ALA A 55 -32.06 2.09 -18.21
N ASP A 56 -31.81 2.78 -17.08
CA ASP A 56 -30.55 3.45 -16.86
C ASP A 56 -29.43 2.43 -17.08
N GLY A 57 -28.58 2.74 -18.04
CA GLY A 57 -27.54 1.85 -18.54
C GLY A 57 -26.44 1.56 -17.50
N THR A 58 -26.70 0.62 -16.60
CA THR A 58 -25.68 -0.12 -15.84
C THR A 58 -25.48 -1.46 -16.54
N SER A 59 -24.91 -1.40 -17.74
CA SER A 59 -24.57 -2.60 -18.50
C SER A 59 -23.38 -3.32 -17.83
N GLY A 60 -23.65 -4.48 -17.21
CA GLY A 60 -22.66 -5.54 -17.04
C GLY A 60 -21.85 -5.58 -15.76
N PHE A 61 -21.92 -4.62 -14.82
CA PHE A 61 -21.20 -4.75 -13.55
C PHE A 61 -21.95 -5.69 -12.59
N THR A 62 -21.30 -6.77 -12.19
CA THR A 62 -21.81 -7.66 -11.14
C THR A 62 -21.33 -7.15 -9.79
N PRO A 63 -22.20 -6.98 -8.78
CA PRO A 63 -21.79 -6.58 -7.44
C PRO A 63 -20.70 -7.52 -6.90
N ILE A 64 -19.69 -6.93 -6.29
CA ILE A 64 -18.54 -7.66 -5.72
C ILE A 64 -18.37 -7.33 -4.25
N THR A 65 -17.79 -8.27 -3.50
CA THR A 65 -17.28 -8.02 -2.17
C THR A 65 -15.74 -7.98 -2.23
N VAL A 66 -15.15 -7.01 -1.56
CA VAL A 66 -13.71 -6.90 -1.37
C VAL A 66 -13.40 -6.84 0.12
N THR A 67 -12.36 -7.55 0.54
CA THR A 67 -11.85 -7.54 1.91
C THR A 67 -10.54 -6.77 1.94
N ASP A 68 -10.42 -5.83 2.84
CA ASP A 68 -9.28 -4.94 2.99
C ASP A 68 -8.27 -5.40 4.05
N CYS A 69 -7.29 -4.54 4.36
CA CYS A 69 -6.24 -4.82 5.33
C CYS A 69 -6.75 -5.02 6.77
N ASN A 70 -7.82 -4.34 7.15
CA ASN A 70 -8.44 -4.50 8.48
C ASN A 70 -9.41 -5.68 8.56
N GLY A 71 -9.57 -6.44 7.46
CA GLY A 71 -10.58 -7.48 7.33
C GLY A 71 -11.99 -6.92 7.14
N VAL A 72 -12.13 -5.64 6.81
CA VAL A 72 -13.42 -5.02 6.53
C VAL A 72 -13.87 -5.46 5.14
N GLU A 73 -15.10 -6.00 5.09
CA GLU A 73 -15.74 -6.36 3.83
C GLU A 73 -16.61 -5.21 3.34
N SER A 74 -16.34 -4.78 2.11
CA SER A 74 -17.12 -3.74 1.43
C SER A 74 -17.79 -4.31 0.19
N VAL A 75 -19.10 -4.09 0.09
CA VAL A 75 -19.91 -4.49 -1.08
C VAL A 75 -19.96 -3.33 -2.07
N ILE A 76 -19.42 -3.54 -3.25
CA ILE A 76 -19.43 -2.57 -4.35
C ILE A 76 -20.55 -2.97 -5.31
N LYS A 77 -21.60 -2.18 -5.37
CA LYS A 77 -22.80 -2.46 -6.17
C LYS A 77 -22.69 -1.98 -7.62
N SER A 78 -21.88 -0.97 -7.86
CA SER A 78 -21.60 -0.38 -9.19
C SER A 78 -20.20 0.25 -9.16
N PRO A 79 -19.56 0.47 -10.32
CA PRO A 79 -18.26 1.16 -10.36
C PRO A 79 -18.36 2.55 -9.75
N PRO A 80 -17.51 2.88 -8.76
CA PRO A 80 -17.52 4.18 -8.09
C PRO A 80 -17.25 5.34 -9.07
N LYS A 81 -17.88 6.49 -8.81
CA LYS A 81 -17.78 7.69 -9.63
C LYS A 81 -17.28 8.92 -8.85
N ARG A 82 -17.37 8.89 -7.53
CA ARG A 82 -17.03 10.02 -6.64
C ARG A 82 -16.15 9.50 -5.48
N VAL A 83 -14.91 9.24 -5.80
CA VAL A 83 -13.97 8.59 -4.86
C VAL A 83 -13.19 9.63 -4.07
N VAL A 84 -13.11 9.45 -2.75
CA VAL A 84 -12.15 10.18 -1.92
C VAL A 84 -10.94 9.28 -1.68
N VAL A 85 -9.74 9.79 -1.97
CA VAL A 85 -8.48 9.08 -1.77
C VAL A 85 -7.64 9.76 -0.70
N LEU A 86 -7.35 9.05 0.38
CA LEU A 86 -6.73 9.62 1.58
C LEU A 86 -5.19 9.58 1.57
N THR A 87 -4.57 8.90 0.58
CA THR A 87 -3.11 8.78 0.48
C THR A 87 -2.60 8.84 -0.95
N PRO A 88 -1.42 9.45 -1.18
CA PRO A 88 -0.79 9.52 -2.51
C PRO A 88 -0.51 8.14 -3.13
N SER A 89 -0.16 7.13 -2.33
CA SER A 89 0.15 5.78 -2.85
C SER A 89 -1.04 5.10 -3.52
N VAL A 90 -2.23 5.23 -2.92
CA VAL A 90 -3.46 4.68 -3.50
C VAL A 90 -3.94 5.53 -4.68
N LEU A 91 -3.79 6.87 -4.58
CA LEU A 91 -4.05 7.75 -5.71
C LEU A 91 -3.20 7.35 -6.92
N GLU A 92 -1.91 7.09 -6.71
CA GLU A 92 -1.02 6.64 -7.79
C GLU A 92 -1.52 5.35 -8.46
N MET A 93 -2.01 4.37 -7.68
CA MET A 93 -2.57 3.14 -8.25
C MET A 93 -3.78 3.44 -9.16
N LEU A 94 -4.66 4.36 -8.75
CA LEU A 94 -5.79 4.78 -9.59
C LEU A 94 -5.33 5.48 -10.87
N LEU A 95 -4.31 6.33 -10.77
CA LEU A 95 -3.76 7.03 -11.94
C LEU A 95 -3.12 6.05 -12.93
N TRP A 96 -2.44 5.00 -12.46
CA TRP A 96 -1.94 3.92 -13.32
C TRP A 96 -3.05 3.09 -13.98
N LEU A 97 -4.22 3.04 -13.36
CA LEU A 97 -5.42 2.39 -13.90
C LEU A 97 -6.25 3.33 -14.81
N ASP A 98 -5.78 4.58 -15.03
CA ASP A 98 -6.50 5.60 -15.79
C ASP A 98 -7.90 5.89 -15.19
N LEU A 99 -7.92 6.10 -13.87
CA LEU A 99 -9.13 6.34 -13.06
C LEU A 99 -9.09 7.69 -12.33
N GLY A 100 -8.22 8.59 -12.71
CA GLY A 100 -8.11 9.89 -12.06
C GLY A 100 -9.39 10.75 -12.20
N ASP A 101 -10.18 10.54 -13.26
CA ASP A 101 -11.49 11.16 -13.47
C ASP A 101 -12.56 10.72 -12.43
N ARG A 102 -12.30 9.62 -11.73
CA ARG A 102 -13.17 9.10 -10.66
C ARG A 102 -12.87 9.73 -9.29
N VAL A 103 -11.74 10.41 -9.15
CA VAL A 103 -11.32 10.99 -7.88
C VAL A 103 -11.99 12.36 -7.70
N ALA A 104 -12.98 12.41 -6.81
CA ALA A 104 -13.69 13.64 -6.47
C ALA A 104 -12.84 14.56 -5.58
N ALA A 105 -12.06 13.97 -4.67
CA ALA A 105 -11.15 14.71 -3.80
C ALA A 105 -10.04 13.80 -3.26
N ILE A 106 -8.95 14.44 -2.81
CA ILE A 106 -7.87 13.80 -2.06
C ILE A 106 -7.88 14.28 -0.61
N GLY A 107 -7.35 13.49 0.30
CA GLY A 107 -7.22 13.90 1.70
C GLY A 107 -6.32 15.12 1.83
N GLN A 108 -5.04 14.94 1.90
CA GLN A 108 -4.06 16.02 1.90
C GLN A 108 -3.37 16.10 0.54
N GLU A 109 -3.09 17.32 0.08
CA GLU A 109 -2.33 17.53 -1.15
C GLU A 109 -1.01 16.74 -1.09
N PRO A 110 -0.66 15.97 -2.13
CA PRO A 110 0.58 15.23 -2.17
C PRO A 110 1.79 16.15 -2.08
N ARG A 111 2.86 15.68 -1.42
CA ARG A 111 4.14 16.40 -1.45
C ARG A 111 4.62 16.55 -2.90
N PRO A 112 5.28 17.66 -3.26
CA PRO A 112 5.96 17.76 -4.54
C PRO A 112 6.85 16.54 -4.78
N GLY A 113 6.71 15.88 -5.92
CA GLY A 113 7.48 14.69 -6.28
C GLY A 113 6.96 13.36 -5.73
N SER A 114 6.04 13.34 -4.77
CA SER A 114 5.52 12.08 -4.24
C SER A 114 4.75 11.24 -5.28
N LEU A 115 4.35 11.85 -6.39
CA LEU A 115 3.71 11.19 -7.54
C LEU A 115 4.53 11.41 -8.82
N PRO A 116 4.47 10.48 -9.78
CA PRO A 116 5.16 10.65 -11.07
C PRO A 116 4.75 11.93 -11.78
N GLN A 117 5.74 12.65 -12.32
CA GLN A 117 5.55 13.94 -13.00
C GLN A 117 4.48 13.91 -14.11
N ARG A 118 4.34 12.78 -14.82
CA ARG A 118 3.33 12.60 -15.85
C ARG A 118 1.88 12.74 -15.36
N PHE A 119 1.63 12.63 -14.06
CA PHE A 119 0.32 12.79 -13.43
C PHE A 119 0.11 14.17 -12.80
N ALA A 120 1.12 15.06 -12.86
CA ALA A 120 1.11 16.33 -12.11
C ALA A 120 -0.11 17.21 -12.45
N GLU A 121 -0.43 17.38 -13.74
CA GLU A 121 -1.58 18.19 -14.17
C GLU A 121 -2.90 17.61 -13.70
N GLN A 122 -3.07 16.28 -13.81
CA GLN A 122 -4.29 15.60 -13.37
C GLN A 122 -4.48 15.72 -11.85
N VAL A 123 -3.40 15.56 -11.09
CA VAL A 123 -3.43 15.66 -9.62
C VAL A 123 -3.68 17.09 -9.18
N ALA A 124 -3.10 18.10 -9.85
CA ALA A 124 -3.31 19.51 -9.53
C ALA A 124 -4.76 19.98 -9.72
N ALA A 125 -5.55 19.27 -10.54
CA ALA A 125 -6.97 19.55 -10.75
C ALA A 125 -7.87 18.93 -9.67
N ILE A 126 -7.37 18.03 -8.82
CA ILE A 126 -8.17 17.36 -7.78
C ILE A 126 -8.17 18.19 -6.49
N PRO A 127 -9.36 18.55 -5.93
CA PRO A 127 -9.42 19.30 -4.68
C PRO A 127 -8.89 18.51 -3.50
N SER A 128 -8.27 19.19 -2.54
CA SER A 128 -7.76 18.64 -1.29
C SER A 128 -8.66 19.03 -0.11
N LEU A 129 -9.10 18.04 0.69
CA LEU A 129 -10.02 18.23 1.82
C LEU A 129 -9.29 18.66 3.11
N SER A 130 -8.03 18.28 3.30
CA SER A 130 -7.22 18.68 4.46
C SER A 130 -6.18 19.77 4.13
N GLY A 131 -6.36 20.43 2.99
CA GLY A 131 -5.52 21.53 2.54
C GLY A 131 -4.18 21.10 1.96
N LYS A 132 -3.30 22.07 1.79
CA LYS A 132 -1.98 21.87 1.17
C LYS A 132 -1.02 21.16 2.09
N TYR A 133 -0.14 20.36 1.48
CA TYR A 133 1.02 19.87 2.19
C TYR A 133 1.89 21.03 2.64
N THR A 134 2.30 20.97 3.91
CA THR A 134 3.28 21.89 4.49
C THR A 134 4.43 21.06 5.05
N ALA A 135 5.65 21.39 4.71
CA ALA A 135 6.83 20.67 5.22
C ALA A 135 6.80 20.57 6.76
N GLY A 136 6.91 19.34 7.28
CA GLY A 136 6.87 19.09 8.73
C GLY A 136 5.46 19.05 9.34
N SER A 137 4.38 19.25 8.59
CA SER A 137 3.02 19.23 9.14
C SER A 137 2.51 17.84 9.55
N GLY A 138 3.15 16.78 9.08
CA GLY A 138 2.67 15.41 9.27
C GLY A 138 1.33 15.14 8.54
N TYR A 139 0.78 13.96 8.81
CA TYR A 139 -0.53 13.57 8.30
C TYR A 139 -1.65 14.34 9.03
N LYS A 140 -2.59 14.89 8.25
CA LYS A 140 -3.80 15.54 8.76
C LYS A 140 -5.01 14.68 8.36
N PRO A 141 -5.79 14.14 9.33
CA PRO A 141 -7.02 13.44 9.00
C PRO A 141 -8.01 14.38 8.33
N VAL A 142 -8.84 13.83 7.46
CA VAL A 142 -9.94 14.59 6.83
C VAL A 142 -11.09 14.68 7.82
N PRO A 143 -11.58 15.89 8.16
CA PRO A 143 -12.75 16.05 9.00
C PRO A 143 -13.99 15.41 8.36
N ARG A 144 -14.90 14.87 9.20
CA ARG A 144 -16.12 14.20 8.75
C ARG A 144 -16.94 15.07 7.79
N GLU A 145 -17.15 16.31 8.15
CA GLU A 145 -17.97 17.25 7.38
C GLU A 145 -17.37 17.49 5.99
N GLU A 146 -16.06 17.67 5.91
CA GLU A 146 -15.34 17.87 4.66
C GLU A 146 -15.41 16.62 3.77
N LEU A 147 -15.26 15.42 4.38
CA LEU A 147 -15.35 14.17 3.65
C LEU A 147 -16.75 13.96 3.07
N LEU A 148 -17.79 14.19 3.87
CA LEU A 148 -19.18 14.01 3.45
C LEU A 148 -19.66 15.11 2.48
N SER A 149 -19.06 16.30 2.50
CA SER A 149 -19.45 17.43 1.62
C SER A 149 -19.27 17.11 0.14
N VAL A 150 -18.38 16.16 -0.19
CA VAL A 150 -18.15 15.72 -1.58
C VAL A 150 -18.98 14.49 -1.97
N GLU A 151 -19.91 14.04 -1.09
CA GLU A 151 -20.82 12.91 -1.32
C GLU A 151 -20.10 11.68 -1.93
N PRO A 152 -19.09 11.12 -1.25
CA PRO A 152 -18.30 10.02 -1.81
C PRO A 152 -19.12 8.74 -1.91
N ASP A 153 -18.92 8.00 -2.98
CA ASP A 153 -19.44 6.64 -3.16
C ASP A 153 -18.37 5.55 -2.88
N LEU A 154 -17.15 5.97 -2.56
CA LEU A 154 -16.05 5.11 -2.07
C LEU A 154 -14.98 5.96 -1.38
N VAL A 155 -14.43 5.47 -0.27
CA VAL A 155 -13.26 6.07 0.40
C VAL A 155 -12.10 5.07 0.40
N LEU A 156 -10.94 5.51 -0.11
CA LEU A 156 -9.71 4.71 -0.22
C LEU A 156 -8.64 5.23 0.74
N GLY A 157 -8.10 4.35 1.58
CA GLY A 157 -7.00 4.63 2.48
C GLY A 157 -5.77 3.77 2.18
N GLY A 158 -4.58 4.26 2.53
CA GLY A 158 -3.33 3.51 2.40
C GLY A 158 -2.68 3.17 3.74
N PHE A 159 -3.09 3.83 4.83
CA PHE A 159 -2.57 3.58 6.18
C PHE A 159 -3.72 3.50 7.18
N GLY A 160 -3.56 2.71 8.25
CA GLY A 160 -4.56 2.59 9.31
C GLY A 160 -5.00 3.95 9.86
N SER A 161 -4.06 4.89 10.02
CA SER A 161 -4.32 6.26 10.47
C SER A 161 -5.29 7.05 9.58
N ASN A 162 -5.57 6.60 8.37
CA ASN A 162 -6.59 7.22 7.54
C ASN A 162 -8.01 7.06 8.11
N PHE A 163 -8.22 6.01 8.92
CA PHE A 163 -9.51 5.63 9.48
C PHE A 163 -9.54 5.54 11.02
N ASP A 164 -8.36 5.48 11.68
CA ASP A 164 -8.26 5.32 13.14
C ASP A 164 -7.60 6.49 13.87
N ALA A 165 -7.10 7.50 13.14
CA ALA A 165 -6.56 8.71 13.76
C ALA A 165 -7.67 9.55 14.40
N ALA A 166 -7.33 10.28 15.46
CA ALA A 166 -8.25 11.21 16.09
C ALA A 166 -8.74 12.26 15.09
N GLY A 167 -10.06 12.35 14.90
CA GLY A 167 -10.71 13.25 13.94
C GLY A 167 -10.90 12.66 12.53
N ALA A 168 -10.37 11.45 12.26
CA ALA A 168 -10.71 10.73 11.03
C ALA A 168 -12.07 10.03 11.17
N MET A 169 -12.78 9.89 10.05
CA MET A 169 -13.98 9.07 9.98
C MET A 169 -13.58 7.60 9.85
N SER A 170 -14.04 6.76 10.79
CA SER A 170 -13.72 5.33 10.80
C SER A 170 -14.45 4.57 9.69
N GLN A 171 -13.91 3.41 9.28
CA GLN A 171 -14.57 2.53 8.30
C GLN A 171 -15.96 2.08 8.77
N LYS A 172 -16.17 1.94 10.09
CA LYS A 172 -17.48 1.61 10.67
C LYS A 172 -18.49 2.75 10.49
N GLU A 173 -18.07 3.99 10.70
CA GLU A 173 -18.95 5.17 10.49
C GLU A 173 -19.29 5.32 9.00
N LEU A 174 -18.30 5.16 8.10
CA LEU A 174 -18.54 5.15 6.66
C LEU A 174 -19.57 4.10 6.27
N ALA A 175 -19.42 2.85 6.76
CA ALA A 175 -20.38 1.78 6.51
C ALA A 175 -21.78 2.09 7.04
N THR A 176 -21.91 2.77 8.20
CA THR A 176 -23.19 3.20 8.75
C THR A 176 -23.87 4.24 7.85
N ASP A 177 -23.08 5.10 7.21
CA ASP A 177 -23.57 6.09 6.24
C ASP A 177 -23.74 5.47 4.83
N GLY A 178 -23.53 4.15 4.67
CA GLY A 178 -23.70 3.45 3.39
C GLY A 178 -22.55 3.67 2.41
N ILE A 179 -21.42 4.21 2.88
CA ILE A 179 -20.24 4.51 2.07
C ILE A 179 -19.23 3.35 2.21
N PRO A 180 -18.96 2.57 1.15
CA PRO A 180 -17.92 1.55 1.17
C PRO A 180 -16.54 2.18 1.33
N SER A 181 -15.61 1.42 1.94
CA SER A 181 -14.23 1.83 2.09
C SER A 181 -13.26 0.69 1.74
N TYR A 182 -12.03 1.02 1.41
CA TYR A 182 -10.98 0.05 1.18
C TYR A 182 -9.64 0.57 1.71
N LEU A 183 -9.02 -0.20 2.60
CA LEU A 183 -7.68 0.07 3.11
C LEU A 183 -6.67 -0.83 2.39
N ALA A 184 -5.74 -0.23 1.66
CA ALA A 184 -4.81 -0.94 0.80
C ALA A 184 -3.95 -1.95 1.57
N LEU A 185 -3.82 -3.16 1.01
CA LEU A 185 -3.05 -4.26 1.59
C LEU A 185 -1.56 -3.97 1.62
N SER A 186 -1.03 -3.42 0.53
CA SER A 186 0.41 -3.26 0.33
C SER A 186 1.04 -2.21 1.24
N THR A 187 0.28 -1.22 1.66
CA THR A 187 0.76 -0.12 2.51
C THR A 187 0.35 -0.29 3.97
N ALA A 188 -0.91 -0.66 4.24
CA ALA A 188 -1.43 -0.75 5.59
C ALA A 188 -1.11 -2.08 6.29
N CYS A 189 -1.16 -3.20 5.56
CA CYS A 189 -0.96 -4.53 6.15
C CYS A 189 0.49 -4.87 6.53
N ARG A 190 1.43 -3.98 6.31
CA ARG A 190 2.86 -4.26 6.60
C ARG A 190 3.13 -4.77 8.02
N SER A 191 2.36 -4.29 9.00
CA SER A 191 2.47 -4.76 10.39
C SER A 191 1.69 -6.04 10.66
N ALA A 192 0.66 -6.34 9.86
CA ALA A 192 -0.17 -7.53 9.98
C ALA A 192 0.36 -8.72 9.14
N VAL A 193 1.31 -8.47 8.24
CA VAL A 193 1.98 -9.54 7.47
C VAL A 193 2.83 -10.37 8.41
N THR A 194 2.56 -11.67 8.47
CA THR A 194 3.27 -12.62 9.37
C THR A 194 4.48 -13.29 8.71
N ALA A 195 4.70 -13.05 7.41
CA ALA A 195 5.80 -13.61 6.65
C ALA A 195 6.68 -12.50 6.05
N PRO A 196 7.98 -12.76 5.82
CA PRO A 196 8.86 -11.83 5.13
C PRO A 196 8.32 -11.42 3.76
N ARG A 197 8.41 -10.13 3.42
CA ARG A 197 8.04 -9.61 2.10
C ARG A 197 9.21 -9.80 1.14
N THR A 198 9.14 -10.85 0.35
CA THR A 198 10.12 -11.19 -0.69
C THR A 198 9.60 -10.99 -2.11
N GLY A 199 8.37 -10.46 -2.23
CA GLY A 199 7.68 -10.20 -3.49
C GLY A 199 6.64 -9.08 -3.37
N PHE A 200 5.85 -8.90 -4.44
CA PHE A 200 4.91 -7.79 -4.57
C PHE A 200 3.44 -8.25 -4.63
N ASP A 201 3.14 -9.42 -4.08
CA ASP A 201 1.80 -10.02 -4.14
C ASP A 201 0.71 -9.11 -3.55
N LEU A 202 1.02 -8.38 -2.46
CA LEU A 202 0.08 -7.43 -1.87
C LEU A 202 -0.20 -6.23 -2.79
N VAL A 203 0.82 -5.76 -3.52
CA VAL A 203 0.65 -4.67 -4.50
C VAL A 203 -0.18 -5.17 -5.69
N TRP A 204 0.11 -6.38 -6.20
CA TRP A 204 -0.67 -6.96 -7.29
C TRP A 204 -2.13 -7.16 -6.89
N ARG A 205 -2.38 -7.62 -5.65
CA ARG A 205 -3.75 -7.77 -5.11
C ARG A 205 -4.48 -6.44 -4.95
N ASP A 206 -3.78 -5.37 -4.53
CA ASP A 206 -4.38 -4.04 -4.48
C ASP A 206 -4.79 -3.57 -5.89
N VAL A 207 -3.89 -3.67 -6.86
CA VAL A 207 -4.18 -3.29 -8.25
C VAL A 207 -5.32 -4.15 -8.83
N GLU A 208 -5.35 -5.46 -8.55
CA GLU A 208 -6.42 -6.36 -8.95
C GLU A 208 -7.76 -5.97 -8.29
N ASN A 209 -7.76 -5.75 -6.97
CA ASN A 209 -8.96 -5.34 -6.24
C ASN A 209 -9.50 -4.01 -6.75
N LEU A 210 -8.64 -3.01 -6.97
CA LEU A 210 -9.04 -1.74 -7.57
C LEU A 210 -9.61 -1.96 -8.99
N GLY A 211 -8.97 -2.81 -9.81
CA GLY A 211 -9.51 -3.17 -11.12
C GLY A 211 -10.91 -3.77 -11.06
N ARG A 212 -11.18 -4.63 -10.06
CA ARG A 212 -12.51 -5.22 -9.81
C ARG A 212 -13.50 -4.18 -9.30
N ILE A 213 -13.11 -3.34 -8.34
CA ILE A 213 -13.94 -2.27 -7.75
C ILE A 213 -14.44 -1.32 -8.84
N PHE A 214 -13.58 -0.94 -9.76
CA PHE A 214 -13.91 0.02 -10.82
C PHE A 214 -14.40 -0.61 -12.13
N GLY A 215 -14.50 -1.94 -12.20
CA GLY A 215 -14.92 -2.63 -13.42
C GLY A 215 -13.93 -2.54 -14.58
N VAL A 216 -12.63 -2.44 -14.28
CA VAL A 216 -11.53 -2.33 -15.25
C VAL A 216 -10.47 -3.45 -15.09
N PRO A 217 -10.87 -4.72 -14.97
CA PRO A 217 -9.94 -5.82 -14.68
C PRO A 217 -8.82 -5.95 -15.74
N ASP A 218 -9.11 -5.68 -17.00
CA ASP A 218 -8.11 -5.75 -18.07
C ASP A 218 -7.02 -4.68 -17.92
N ARG A 219 -7.37 -3.48 -17.41
CA ARG A 219 -6.37 -2.44 -17.12
C ARG A 219 -5.47 -2.87 -15.96
N ALA A 220 -6.08 -3.41 -14.91
CA ALA A 220 -5.35 -3.94 -13.75
C ALA A 220 -4.39 -5.06 -14.17
N GLN A 221 -4.85 -6.00 -14.99
CA GLN A 221 -4.01 -7.09 -15.49
C GLN A 221 -2.81 -6.56 -16.30
N ARG A 222 -2.99 -5.56 -17.17
CA ARG A 222 -1.87 -4.95 -17.90
C ARG A 222 -0.84 -4.28 -16.99
N VAL A 223 -1.29 -3.57 -15.95
CA VAL A 223 -0.38 -2.95 -14.97
C VAL A 223 0.41 -4.02 -14.22
N ILE A 224 -0.27 -5.06 -13.73
CA ILE A 224 0.35 -6.18 -13.00
C ILE A 224 1.36 -6.91 -13.90
N GLU A 225 0.99 -7.19 -15.16
CA GLU A 225 1.87 -7.87 -16.09
C GLU A 225 3.12 -7.04 -16.39
N GLY A 226 2.98 -5.73 -16.60
CA GLY A 226 4.12 -4.82 -16.75
C GLY A 226 5.08 -4.85 -15.55
N MET A 227 4.54 -4.90 -14.32
CA MET A 227 5.36 -5.06 -13.12
C MET A 227 6.05 -6.43 -13.09
N ARG A 228 5.32 -7.52 -13.38
CA ARG A 228 5.85 -8.88 -13.38
C ARG A 228 6.97 -9.05 -14.39
N GLN A 229 6.84 -8.48 -15.59
CA GLN A 229 7.87 -8.53 -16.63
C GLN A 229 9.17 -7.84 -16.17
N LYS A 230 9.08 -6.65 -15.56
CA LYS A 230 10.23 -5.95 -14.98
C LYS A 230 10.92 -6.80 -13.90
N VAL A 231 10.15 -7.34 -12.97
CA VAL A 231 10.66 -8.22 -11.90
C VAL A 231 11.29 -9.49 -12.47
N ALA A 232 10.64 -10.15 -13.43
CA ALA A 232 11.15 -11.36 -14.07
C ALA A 232 12.46 -11.11 -14.81
N SER A 233 12.61 -9.98 -15.50
CA SER A 233 13.82 -9.61 -16.21
C SER A 233 15.05 -9.49 -15.29
N VAL A 234 14.83 -9.01 -14.06
CA VAL A 234 15.88 -8.92 -13.03
C VAL A 234 16.17 -10.29 -12.43
N ARG A 235 15.14 -11.06 -12.06
CA ARG A 235 15.30 -12.40 -11.51
C ARG A 235 16.03 -13.35 -12.45
N ALA A 236 15.79 -13.26 -13.76
CA ALA A 236 16.49 -14.06 -14.76
C ALA A 236 18.01 -13.78 -14.78
N LYS A 237 18.43 -12.55 -14.49
CA LYS A 237 19.85 -12.16 -14.39
C LYS A 237 20.47 -12.52 -13.04
N ALA A 238 19.72 -12.38 -11.94
CA ALA A 238 20.18 -12.61 -10.56
C ALA A 238 19.99 -14.05 -10.09
N GLY A 239 19.14 -14.84 -10.74
CA GLY A 239 18.62 -16.15 -10.28
C GLY A 239 19.62 -17.31 -10.24
N GLY A 240 20.89 -17.07 -10.53
CA GLY A 240 21.98 -18.05 -10.37
C GLY A 240 22.90 -17.77 -9.17
N LEU A 241 22.70 -16.66 -8.47
CA LEU A 241 23.56 -16.29 -7.35
C LEU A 241 23.22 -17.15 -6.11
N LYS A 242 24.23 -17.84 -5.56
CA LYS A 242 24.12 -18.45 -4.24
C LYS A 242 23.86 -17.34 -3.21
N ASP A 243 23.14 -17.65 -2.16
CA ASP A 243 22.78 -16.66 -1.12
C ASP A 243 24.00 -15.96 -0.52
N THR A 244 25.12 -16.69 -0.38
CA THR A 244 26.42 -16.16 0.08
C THR A 244 27.10 -15.20 -0.91
N ALA A 245 26.70 -15.20 -2.18
CA ALA A 245 27.24 -14.30 -3.21
C ALA A 245 26.40 -13.03 -3.39
N ARG A 246 25.24 -12.95 -2.76
CA ARG A 246 24.37 -11.78 -2.79
C ARG A 246 24.94 -10.66 -1.94
N PRO A 247 25.10 -9.44 -2.47
CA PRO A 247 25.63 -8.34 -1.68
C PRO A 247 24.68 -7.98 -0.53
N THR A 248 25.27 -7.71 0.64
CA THR A 248 24.53 -7.23 1.80
C THR A 248 24.23 -5.76 1.65
N VAL A 249 22.96 -5.38 1.85
CA VAL A 249 22.44 -4.04 1.64
C VAL A 249 21.86 -3.48 2.93
N PHE A 250 22.29 -2.29 3.34
CA PHE A 250 21.65 -1.52 4.41
C PHE A 250 20.69 -0.51 3.78
N PRO A 251 19.35 -0.66 3.93
CA PRO A 251 18.40 0.35 3.53
C PRO A 251 18.38 1.50 4.56
N PHE A 252 18.89 2.66 4.16
CA PHE A 252 19.00 3.85 5.00
C PHE A 252 18.03 4.94 4.56
N GLU A 253 16.95 5.14 5.31
CA GLU A 253 15.95 6.18 5.09
C GLU A 253 16.42 7.48 5.76
N TYR A 254 17.13 8.32 4.99
CA TYR A 254 17.80 9.52 5.48
C TYR A 254 16.85 10.54 6.10
N ASP A 255 15.68 10.74 5.48
CA ASP A 255 14.68 11.71 5.95
C ASP A 255 14.01 11.32 7.27
N GLU A 256 14.09 10.05 7.67
CA GLU A 256 13.55 9.55 8.95
C GLU A 256 14.47 9.83 10.14
N GLY A 257 15.70 10.32 9.88
CA GLY A 257 16.65 10.79 10.86
C GLY A 257 18.00 10.09 10.83
N THR A 258 19.00 10.80 11.36
CA THR A 258 20.39 10.38 11.30
C THR A 258 20.98 10.04 12.68
N THR A 259 20.37 10.48 13.77
CA THR A 259 20.86 10.19 15.13
C THR A 259 20.68 8.73 15.51
N THR A 260 19.50 8.20 15.23
CA THR A 260 19.15 6.79 15.42
C THR A 260 18.42 6.36 14.16
N PRO A 261 19.10 5.73 13.21
CA PRO A 261 18.48 5.39 11.94
C PRO A 261 17.37 4.36 12.12
N TYR A 262 16.31 4.52 11.34
CA TYR A 262 15.34 3.46 11.14
C TYR A 262 15.89 2.46 10.11
N ALA A 263 15.85 1.18 10.46
CA ALA A 263 16.17 0.11 9.53
C ALA A 263 14.86 -0.60 9.14
N PRO A 264 14.49 -0.58 7.85
CA PRO A 264 13.42 -1.41 7.35
C PRO A 264 13.74 -2.91 7.55
N GLY A 265 12.86 -3.61 8.27
CA GLY A 265 12.94 -5.04 8.48
C GLY A 265 12.32 -5.83 7.31
N ASN A 266 12.10 -7.14 7.53
CA ASN A 266 11.64 -8.04 6.48
C ASN A 266 10.16 -7.84 6.08
N ARG A 267 9.37 -7.11 6.84
CA ARG A 267 7.96 -6.82 6.54
C ARG A 267 7.74 -5.56 5.71
N GLN A 268 8.81 -4.83 5.36
CA GLN A 268 8.71 -3.59 4.58
C GLN A 268 8.84 -3.87 3.07
N ALA A 269 8.23 -3.00 2.24
CA ALA A 269 8.28 -3.12 0.78
C ALA A 269 9.71 -3.09 0.24
N VAL A 270 10.59 -2.26 0.81
CA VAL A 270 11.98 -2.19 0.40
C VAL A 270 12.74 -3.50 0.61
N ASN A 271 12.32 -4.35 1.57
CA ASN A 271 12.90 -5.69 1.68
C ASN A 271 12.62 -6.51 0.42
N ALA A 272 11.38 -6.48 -0.09
CA ALA A 272 11.04 -7.15 -1.36
C ALA A 272 11.82 -6.58 -2.55
N VAL A 273 12.05 -5.25 -2.57
CA VAL A 273 12.88 -4.59 -3.59
C VAL A 273 14.31 -5.11 -3.55
N ILE A 274 14.95 -5.13 -2.36
CA ILE A 274 16.33 -5.60 -2.18
C ILE A 274 16.46 -7.09 -2.56
N GLU A 275 15.58 -7.93 -2.01
CA GLU A 275 15.61 -9.38 -2.25
C GLU A 275 15.41 -9.70 -3.75
N THR A 276 14.46 -9.03 -4.40
CA THR A 276 14.19 -9.23 -5.82
C THR A 276 15.30 -8.69 -6.72
N ALA A 277 15.96 -7.60 -6.31
CA ALA A 277 17.10 -7.03 -7.02
C ALA A 277 18.38 -7.87 -6.91
N GLY A 278 18.37 -8.95 -6.13
CA GLY A 278 19.52 -9.84 -5.93
C GLY A 278 20.43 -9.43 -4.77
N GLY A 279 20.03 -8.46 -3.94
CA GLY A 279 20.67 -8.11 -2.68
C GLY A 279 20.12 -8.91 -1.50
N ARG A 280 20.70 -8.70 -0.32
CA ARG A 280 20.24 -9.25 0.97
C ARG A 280 20.17 -8.09 1.98
N ASN A 281 19.00 -7.83 2.52
CA ASN A 281 18.82 -6.82 3.55
C ASN A 281 19.57 -7.21 4.83
N VAL A 282 20.49 -6.36 5.31
CA VAL A 282 21.25 -6.66 6.55
C VAL A 282 20.37 -6.73 7.79
N PHE A 283 19.16 -6.13 7.76
CA PHE A 283 18.15 -6.21 8.81
C PHE A 283 16.96 -7.11 8.44
N GLY A 284 17.12 -7.95 7.43
CA GLY A 284 16.10 -8.94 7.01
C GLY A 284 15.80 -10.03 8.06
N ASP A 285 16.61 -10.14 9.12
CA ASP A 285 16.39 -10.97 10.29
C ASP A 285 15.41 -10.34 11.30
N ARG A 286 15.08 -9.06 11.15
CA ARG A 286 14.09 -8.37 11.97
C ARG A 286 12.69 -8.59 11.40
N ASP A 287 11.87 -9.34 12.14
CA ASP A 287 10.50 -9.65 11.74
C ASP A 287 9.53 -8.49 12.05
N GLU A 288 9.85 -7.34 11.51
CA GLU A 288 9.18 -6.06 11.72
C GLU A 288 9.13 -5.25 10.41
N ALA A 289 8.24 -4.24 10.34
CA ALA A 289 8.26 -3.29 9.24
C ALA A 289 9.44 -2.32 9.40
N TYR A 290 9.62 -1.78 10.62
CA TYR A 290 10.71 -0.89 10.97
C TYR A 290 11.24 -1.20 12.36
N THR A 291 12.57 -1.09 12.53
CA THR A 291 13.24 -1.14 13.82
C THR A 291 14.20 0.03 13.95
N LYS A 292 14.31 0.57 15.16
CA LYS A 292 15.36 1.53 15.48
C LYS A 292 16.65 0.77 15.73
N VAL A 293 17.72 1.18 15.09
CA VAL A 293 19.04 0.56 15.26
C VAL A 293 20.09 1.60 15.66
N GLY A 294 21.10 1.19 16.40
CA GLY A 294 22.29 2.02 16.61
C GLY A 294 23.22 1.94 15.41
N TRP A 295 24.02 2.97 15.21
CA TRP A 295 25.09 2.93 14.20
C TRP A 295 26.11 1.83 14.48
N GLU A 296 26.30 1.45 15.75
CA GLU A 296 27.15 0.34 16.16
C GLU A 296 26.65 -0.99 15.58
N GLU A 297 25.33 -1.19 15.52
CA GLU A 297 24.77 -2.39 14.90
C GLU A 297 24.95 -2.38 13.38
N VAL A 298 24.83 -1.22 12.72
CA VAL A 298 25.14 -1.08 11.29
C VAL A 298 26.61 -1.42 11.02
N VAL A 299 27.54 -0.92 11.86
CA VAL A 299 28.98 -1.24 11.79
C VAL A 299 29.22 -2.73 11.98
N ALA A 300 28.60 -3.36 12.98
CA ALA A 300 28.76 -4.79 13.24
C ALA A 300 28.25 -5.66 12.09
N ARG A 301 27.22 -5.25 11.37
CA ARG A 301 26.66 -5.95 10.19
C ARG A 301 27.46 -5.70 8.91
N ASP A 302 28.31 -4.68 8.89
CA ASP A 302 29.23 -4.28 7.84
C ASP A 302 28.66 -4.45 6.41
N PRO A 303 27.66 -3.65 6.02
CA PRO A 303 27.01 -3.76 4.71
C PRO A 303 27.99 -3.50 3.56
N GLN A 304 27.82 -4.24 2.46
CA GLN A 304 28.59 -4.06 1.24
C GLN A 304 28.06 -2.90 0.39
N VAL A 305 26.79 -2.56 0.52
CA VAL A 305 26.11 -1.46 -0.16
C VAL A 305 25.22 -0.75 0.85
N ILE A 306 25.16 0.58 0.83
CA ILE A 306 24.11 1.35 1.49
C ILE A 306 23.14 1.83 0.43
N LEU A 307 21.88 1.37 0.53
CA LEU A 307 20.78 1.91 -0.25
C LEU A 307 20.28 3.17 0.43
N VAL A 308 20.70 4.32 -0.08
CA VAL A 308 20.25 5.62 0.39
C VAL A 308 18.86 5.88 -0.15
N ILE A 309 17.93 6.10 0.76
CA ILE A 309 16.51 6.35 0.47
C ILE A 309 16.18 7.76 0.97
N VAL A 310 15.68 8.59 0.06
CA VAL A 310 15.23 9.96 0.37
C VAL A 310 13.83 10.18 -0.16
N TYR A 311 13.10 11.11 0.40
CA TYR A 311 11.83 11.55 -0.16
C TYR A 311 12.05 12.28 -1.49
N ASP A 312 11.23 11.97 -2.50
CA ASP A 312 11.26 12.66 -3.78
C ASP A 312 11.01 14.17 -3.58
N ARG A 313 11.88 14.99 -4.18
CA ARG A 313 11.88 16.47 -4.08
C ARG A 313 11.26 17.14 -5.31
N GLY A 314 10.63 16.36 -6.19
CA GLY A 314 9.89 16.87 -7.36
C GLY A 314 10.73 17.12 -8.60
N SER A 315 12.03 16.95 -8.57
CA SER A 315 12.88 16.99 -9.75
C SER A 315 14.17 16.17 -9.59
N PRO A 316 14.73 15.64 -10.69
CA PRO A 316 15.99 14.90 -10.63
C PRO A 316 17.13 15.68 -9.98
N ALA A 317 17.28 16.96 -10.31
CA ALA A 317 18.35 17.81 -9.75
C ALA A 317 18.19 18.01 -8.22
N ALA A 318 16.96 18.19 -7.75
CA ALA A 318 16.69 18.32 -6.31
C ALA A 318 16.91 16.98 -5.59
N ASN A 319 16.56 15.87 -6.21
CA ASN A 319 16.81 14.53 -5.67
C ASN A 319 18.32 14.25 -5.60
N ASP A 320 19.08 14.57 -6.66
CA ASP A 320 20.53 14.38 -6.70
C ASP A 320 21.24 15.19 -5.61
N ALA A 321 20.83 16.44 -5.39
CA ALA A 321 21.37 17.28 -4.32
C ALA A 321 21.10 16.66 -2.94
N HIS A 322 19.88 16.12 -2.73
CA HIS A 322 19.51 15.53 -1.46
C HIS A 322 20.19 14.18 -1.20
N PHE A 323 20.35 13.36 -2.23
CA PHE A 323 21.18 12.15 -2.15
C PHE A 323 22.63 12.48 -1.81
N ALA A 324 23.21 13.52 -2.44
CA ALA A 324 24.58 13.94 -2.15
C ALA A 324 24.74 14.42 -0.69
N GLU A 325 23.73 15.06 -0.11
CA GLU A 325 23.70 15.44 1.30
C GLU A 325 23.71 14.21 2.22
N ALA A 326 22.86 13.21 1.94
CA ALA A 326 22.81 11.96 2.69
C ALA A 326 24.14 11.17 2.59
N GLU A 327 24.71 11.07 1.39
CA GLU A 327 26.01 10.43 1.18
C GLU A 327 27.14 11.16 1.91
N LYS A 328 27.14 12.50 1.89
CA LYS A 328 28.09 13.32 2.65
C LYS A 328 28.00 13.02 4.14
N PHE A 329 26.78 12.91 4.69
CA PHE A 329 26.59 12.50 6.08
C PHE A 329 27.27 11.14 6.36
N LEU A 330 27.04 10.13 5.50
CA LEU A 330 27.62 8.79 5.67
C LEU A 330 29.15 8.81 5.64
N VAL A 331 29.77 9.50 4.68
CA VAL A 331 31.25 9.52 4.54
C VAL A 331 31.95 10.40 5.58
N THR A 332 31.27 11.38 6.15
CA THR A 332 31.83 12.25 7.19
C THR A 332 31.61 11.75 8.61
N SER A 333 30.72 10.75 8.80
CA SER A 333 30.44 10.15 10.10
C SER A 333 31.65 9.36 10.63
N PRO A 334 32.24 9.76 11.78
CA PRO A 334 33.38 9.03 12.35
C PRO A 334 33.07 7.58 12.70
N ALA A 335 31.81 7.30 13.10
CA ALA A 335 31.37 5.95 13.47
C ALA A 335 31.36 4.99 12.28
N LEU A 336 31.22 5.49 11.05
CA LEU A 336 31.05 4.65 9.85
C LEU A 336 32.33 4.46 9.03
N ARG A 337 33.49 5.01 9.46
CA ARG A 337 34.74 4.97 8.70
C ARG A 337 35.24 3.58 8.33
N GLY A 338 34.89 2.55 9.12
CA GLY A 338 35.28 1.17 8.89
C GLY A 338 34.29 0.34 8.04
N VAL A 339 33.11 0.88 7.77
CA VAL A 339 32.06 0.16 7.00
C VAL A 339 32.47 0.04 5.54
N ARG A 340 32.43 -1.17 4.99
CA ARG A 340 32.85 -1.46 3.60
C ARG A 340 32.14 -0.58 2.56
N ALA A 341 30.81 -0.42 2.70
CA ALA A 341 30.04 0.44 1.81
C ALA A 341 30.50 1.90 1.82
N VAL A 342 30.87 2.43 3.00
CA VAL A 342 31.34 3.81 3.17
C VAL A 342 32.75 3.99 2.63
N THR A 343 33.66 3.06 2.98
CA THR A 343 35.07 3.08 2.51
C THR A 343 35.13 2.97 0.99
N GLY A 344 34.32 2.09 0.40
CA GLY A 344 34.23 1.88 -1.06
C GLY A 344 33.31 2.86 -1.78
N LYS A 345 32.65 3.79 -1.07
CA LYS A 345 31.62 4.68 -1.61
C LYS A 345 30.53 3.93 -2.41
N ARG A 346 30.14 2.75 -1.93
CA ARG A 346 29.17 1.88 -2.58
C ARG A 346 27.74 2.25 -2.14
N PHE A 347 27.22 3.29 -2.75
CA PHE A 347 25.89 3.82 -2.50
C PHE A 347 24.96 3.52 -3.69
N ALA A 348 23.77 2.99 -3.41
CA ALA A 348 22.65 2.94 -4.32
C ALA A 348 21.64 4.00 -3.90
N ARG A 349 20.86 4.55 -4.84
CA ARG A 349 19.91 5.65 -4.60
C ARG A 349 18.53 5.22 -5.04
N LEU A 350 17.53 5.36 -4.19
CA LEU A 350 16.11 5.22 -4.54
C LEU A 350 15.30 6.26 -3.78
N VAL A 351 14.23 6.76 -4.41
CA VAL A 351 13.27 7.59 -3.69
C VAL A 351 12.33 6.72 -2.86
N TYR A 352 11.91 7.23 -1.71
CA TYR A 352 11.07 6.55 -0.72
C TYR A 352 9.77 6.01 -1.34
N GLU A 353 9.15 6.81 -2.19
CA GLU A 353 7.87 6.51 -2.84
C GLU A 353 7.95 5.31 -3.79
N SER A 354 9.14 5.00 -4.31
CA SER A 354 9.36 3.81 -5.15
C SER A 354 9.91 2.62 -4.38
N ALA A 355 10.65 2.85 -3.29
CA ALA A 355 11.34 1.81 -2.55
C ALA A 355 10.54 1.28 -1.36
N SER A 356 10.06 2.19 -0.48
CA SER A 356 9.53 1.84 0.84
C SER A 356 8.01 1.80 0.90
N VAL A 357 7.31 2.48 -0.02
CA VAL A 357 5.85 2.44 -0.12
C VAL A 357 5.43 1.36 -1.10
N GLY A 358 4.46 0.51 -0.71
CA GLY A 358 3.87 -0.47 -1.63
C GLY A 358 3.14 0.22 -2.78
N GLY A 359 3.56 -0.04 -4.03
CA GLY A 359 2.98 0.59 -5.20
C GLY A 359 3.56 0.09 -6.52
N VAL A 360 3.04 0.61 -7.62
CA VAL A 360 3.41 0.18 -8.98
C VAL A 360 4.90 0.43 -9.27
N ARG A 361 5.47 1.52 -8.72
CA ARG A 361 6.88 1.88 -8.91
C ARG A 361 7.88 0.93 -8.24
N ASN A 362 7.45 0.03 -7.36
CA ASN A 362 8.36 -0.94 -6.75
C ASN A 362 9.07 -1.81 -7.81
N ALA A 363 8.41 -2.11 -8.93
CA ALA A 363 9.03 -2.86 -10.03
C ALA A 363 10.15 -2.07 -10.72
N ASP A 364 10.02 -0.75 -10.83
CA ASP A 364 11.08 0.12 -11.36
C ASP A 364 12.26 0.21 -10.37
N ALA A 365 11.98 0.34 -9.07
CA ALA A 365 12.98 0.33 -8.03
C ALA A 365 13.82 -0.97 -8.03
N VAL A 366 13.20 -2.11 -8.30
CA VAL A 366 13.92 -3.40 -8.47
C VAL A 366 14.91 -3.33 -9.62
N VAL A 367 14.49 -2.82 -10.78
CA VAL A 367 15.36 -2.72 -11.97
C VAL A 367 16.54 -1.78 -11.71
N GLU A 368 16.27 -0.62 -11.08
CA GLU A 368 17.28 0.37 -10.76
C GLU A 368 18.31 -0.18 -9.76
N LEU A 369 17.83 -0.76 -8.66
CA LEU A 369 18.71 -1.34 -7.63
C LEU A 369 19.56 -2.48 -8.19
N ALA A 370 18.98 -3.37 -8.99
CA ALA A 370 19.71 -4.49 -9.60
C ALA A 370 20.86 -4.01 -10.49
N GLY A 371 20.64 -2.92 -11.26
CA GLY A 371 21.68 -2.28 -12.04
C GLY A 371 22.85 -1.78 -11.17
N ARG A 372 22.54 -1.18 -10.02
CA ARG A 372 23.56 -0.70 -9.08
C ARG A 372 24.30 -1.83 -8.37
N LEU A 373 23.60 -2.90 -7.99
CA LEU A 373 24.24 -4.04 -7.34
C LEU A 373 25.20 -4.79 -8.27
N SER A 374 24.87 -4.89 -9.56
CA SER A 374 25.72 -5.54 -10.58
C SER A 374 27.02 -4.75 -10.86
N SER A 375 26.97 -3.43 -10.82
CA SER A 375 28.15 -2.57 -11.06
C SER A 375 29.07 -2.46 -9.83
N ALA A 376 28.65 -3.02 -8.71
CA ALA A 376 29.37 -2.97 -7.44
C ALA A 376 30.13 -4.28 -7.13
N GLY A 377 30.07 -5.28 -8.01
CA GLY A 377 30.89 -6.53 -8.01
C GLY A 377 32.10 -6.37 -8.90
#